data_58e81e2315df03b4674d2577abe45013
#
_entry.id   58e81e2315df03b4674d2577abe45013
#
_cell.length_a   1.000
_cell.length_b   1.000
_cell.length_c   1.000
_cell.angle_alpha   90.00
_cell.angle_beta   90.00
_cell.angle_gamma   90.00
#
_symmetry.space_group_name_H-M   'P 1'
#
loop_
_entity.id
_entity.type
_entity.pdbx_description
1 polymer ?
#
loop_
_entity_poly.entity_id
_entity_poly.type
_entity_poly.pdbx_seq_one_letter_code
_entity_poly.pdbx_strand_id
1 'polypeptide(L)'
;MPDLITANEYVERFGYVETGDLLTKQEVISDATDRTVTAMKAAMETNGKLNADVVEAIELYIDEAESLVKVHISSAYAYPPVNVEPILKDITKHMARYFFYDNFDRNTIPDNITGNYEKYLNILEKIKSGDITLSITADSDSTILYAI
;
A
#
# COMPACT_ATOMS: atom_id res chain seq x y z
N MET A 1 -5.07 -3.93 -10.91
CA MET A 1 -4.07 -2.88 -11.01
C MET A 1 -4.28 -1.88 -9.91
N PRO A 2 -3.28 -1.62 -9.09
CA PRO A 2 -3.43 -0.67 -8.00
C PRO A 2 -3.65 0.76 -8.51
N ASP A 3 -4.39 1.52 -7.74
CA ASP A 3 -4.74 2.89 -8.10
C ASP A 3 -3.92 3.95 -7.37
N LEU A 4 -3.43 3.65 -6.19
CA LEU A 4 -2.77 4.66 -5.35
C LEU A 4 -1.26 4.49 -5.26
N ILE A 5 -0.77 3.27 -5.14
CA ILE A 5 0.67 3.02 -5.09
C ILE A 5 1.02 1.80 -5.93
N THR A 6 2.28 1.68 -6.28
CA THR A 6 2.76 0.51 -7.02
C THR A 6 3.54 -0.41 -6.10
N ALA A 7 3.77 -1.64 -6.54
CA ALA A 7 4.60 -2.58 -5.79
C ALA A 7 6.01 -2.04 -5.62
N ASN A 8 6.55 -1.36 -6.63
CA ASN A 8 7.87 -0.76 -6.53
C ASN A 8 7.91 0.32 -5.44
N GLU A 9 6.88 1.15 -5.36
CA GLU A 9 6.81 2.17 -4.32
C GLU A 9 6.75 1.54 -2.93
N TYR A 10 6.04 0.43 -2.80
CA TYR A 10 5.96 -0.30 -1.52
C TYR A 10 7.36 -0.78 -1.11
N VAL A 11 8.08 -1.43 -2.02
CA VAL A 11 9.40 -1.97 -1.72
C VAL A 11 10.41 -0.85 -1.46
N GLU A 12 10.29 0.26 -2.19
CA GLU A 12 11.17 1.42 -1.94
C GLU A 12 10.98 1.96 -0.54
N ARG A 13 9.76 1.91 -0.03
CA ARG A 13 9.48 2.45 1.30
C ARG A 13 9.92 1.51 2.42
N PHE A 14 9.67 0.21 2.28
CA PHE A 14 9.91 -0.73 3.36
C PHE A 14 11.12 -1.64 3.17
N GLY A 15 11.65 -1.70 1.97
CA GLY A 15 12.91 -2.38 1.69
C GLY A 15 12.75 -3.82 1.22
N TYR A 16 13.83 -4.31 0.63
CA TYR A 16 13.86 -5.66 0.09
C TYR A 16 13.93 -6.72 1.17
N VAL A 17 14.57 -6.42 2.29
CA VAL A 17 14.78 -7.43 3.34
C VAL A 17 13.45 -7.85 3.94
N GLU A 18 12.67 -6.89 4.39
CA GLU A 18 11.37 -7.20 5.00
C GLU A 18 10.45 -7.86 3.99
N THR A 19 10.36 -7.30 2.78
CA THR A 19 9.46 -7.81 1.75
C THR A 19 9.86 -9.22 1.33
N GLY A 20 11.14 -9.45 1.13
CA GLY A 20 11.63 -10.77 0.74
C GLY A 20 11.40 -11.79 1.83
N ASP A 21 11.60 -11.40 3.10
CA ASP A 21 11.36 -12.31 4.21
C ASP A 21 9.89 -12.73 4.29
N LEU A 22 8.98 -11.80 4.08
CA LEU A 22 7.56 -12.12 4.12
C LEU A 22 7.15 -13.00 2.94
N LEU A 23 7.65 -12.69 1.76
CA LEU A 23 7.31 -13.47 0.56
C LEU A 23 7.82 -14.89 0.62
N THR A 24 9.00 -15.09 1.20
CA THR A 24 9.58 -16.42 1.27
C THR A 24 8.96 -17.29 2.35
N LYS A 25 8.15 -16.70 3.24
CA LYS A 25 7.43 -17.50 4.23
C LYS A 25 6.21 -18.19 3.62
N GLN A 26 5.84 -17.83 2.39
CA GLN A 26 4.65 -18.40 1.77
C GLN A 26 4.97 -19.80 1.26
N GLU A 27 4.63 -20.82 2.03
CA GLU A 27 5.01 -22.16 1.69
C GLU A 27 4.37 -22.72 0.48
N VAL A 28 3.20 -22.29 0.12
CA VAL A 28 2.50 -22.82 -1.01
C VAL A 28 3.08 -22.42 -2.35
N ILE A 29 4.07 -21.57 -2.36
CA ILE A 29 4.64 -21.11 -3.60
C ILE A 29 5.70 -22.08 -4.04
N SER A 30 5.51 -22.70 -5.15
CA SER A 30 6.41 -23.72 -5.63
C SER A 30 7.78 -23.18 -5.99
N ASP A 31 7.88 -21.96 -6.42
CA ASP A 31 9.15 -21.37 -6.78
C ASP A 31 9.30 -20.04 -6.09
N ALA A 32 10.07 -19.98 -5.04
CA ALA A 32 10.29 -18.77 -4.30
C ALA A 32 11.56 -18.03 -4.73
N THR A 33 12.22 -18.50 -5.76
CA THR A 33 13.50 -17.93 -6.17
C THR A 33 13.41 -16.44 -6.45
N ASP A 34 12.38 -16.02 -7.16
CA ASP A 34 12.25 -14.62 -7.53
C ASP A 34 11.86 -13.72 -6.36
N ARG A 35 11.52 -14.33 -5.23
CA ARG A 35 11.03 -13.58 -4.06
C ARG A 35 12.10 -13.34 -3.02
N THR A 36 13.31 -13.83 -3.26
CA THR A 36 14.40 -13.58 -2.33
C THR A 36 14.87 -12.14 -2.42
N VAL A 37 15.51 -11.67 -1.38
CA VAL A 37 16.06 -10.32 -1.36
C VAL A 37 17.02 -10.12 -2.54
N THR A 38 17.91 -11.10 -2.76
CA THR A 38 18.88 -11.01 -3.84
C THR A 38 18.23 -10.91 -5.20
N ALA A 39 17.21 -11.76 -5.44
CA ALA A 39 16.53 -11.76 -6.74
C ALA A 39 15.77 -10.46 -6.98
N MET A 40 15.13 -9.93 -5.94
CA MET A 40 14.40 -8.67 -6.06
C MET A 40 15.33 -7.51 -6.38
N LYS A 41 16.47 -7.44 -5.69
CA LYS A 41 17.45 -6.39 -5.97
C LYS A 41 18.01 -6.52 -7.37
N ALA A 42 18.32 -7.75 -7.80
CA ALA A 42 18.85 -7.98 -9.13
C ALA A 42 17.85 -7.55 -10.21
N ALA A 43 16.57 -7.84 -10.01
CA ALA A 43 15.55 -7.45 -10.97
C ALA A 43 15.45 -5.93 -11.07
N MET A 44 15.49 -5.24 -9.94
CA MET A 44 15.45 -3.77 -9.95
C MET A 44 16.69 -3.17 -10.61
N GLU A 45 17.85 -3.74 -10.36
CA GLU A 45 19.09 -3.22 -10.95
C GLU A 45 19.19 -3.48 -12.45
N THR A 46 18.68 -4.63 -12.89
CA THR A 46 18.78 -5.01 -14.29
C THR A 46 17.65 -4.43 -15.13
N ASN A 47 16.43 -4.51 -14.64
CA ASN A 47 15.24 -4.14 -15.40
C ASN A 47 14.55 -2.89 -14.92
N GLY A 48 14.93 -2.34 -13.82
CA GLY A 48 14.28 -1.19 -13.21
C GLY A 48 12.92 -1.51 -12.60
N LYS A 49 12.58 -2.79 -12.48
CA LYS A 49 11.30 -3.19 -11.90
C LYS A 49 11.38 -4.60 -11.35
N LEU A 50 10.46 -4.89 -10.45
CA LEU A 50 10.37 -6.22 -9.84
C LEU A 50 9.83 -7.24 -10.85
N ASN A 51 10.09 -8.50 -10.59
CA ASN A 51 9.56 -9.57 -11.42
C ASN A 51 8.03 -9.62 -11.28
N ALA A 52 7.36 -10.06 -12.34
CA ALA A 52 5.89 -10.03 -12.40
C ALA A 52 5.22 -10.82 -11.27
N ASP A 53 5.75 -11.95 -10.88
CA ASP A 53 5.16 -12.76 -9.81
C ASP A 53 5.31 -12.08 -8.46
N VAL A 54 6.39 -11.36 -8.24
CA VAL A 54 6.60 -10.59 -7.02
C VAL A 54 5.62 -9.43 -6.97
N VAL A 55 5.46 -8.73 -8.09
CA VAL A 55 4.52 -7.61 -8.20
C VAL A 55 3.11 -8.12 -7.87
N GLU A 56 2.70 -9.23 -8.46
CA GLU A 56 1.38 -9.78 -8.23
C GLU A 56 1.16 -10.13 -6.77
N ALA A 57 2.15 -10.73 -6.13
CA ALA A 57 2.05 -11.10 -4.73
C ALA A 57 1.92 -9.88 -3.81
N ILE A 58 2.65 -8.82 -4.10
CA ILE A 58 2.57 -7.59 -3.32
C ILE A 58 1.26 -6.87 -3.58
N GLU A 59 0.80 -6.87 -4.82
CA GLU A 59 -0.43 -6.17 -5.20
C GLU A 59 -1.67 -6.71 -4.50
N LEU A 60 -1.67 -7.95 -4.06
CA LEU A 60 -2.79 -8.48 -3.29
C LEU A 60 -3.02 -7.63 -2.03
N TYR A 61 -1.95 -7.26 -1.35
CA TYR A 61 -2.06 -6.48 -0.12
C TYR A 61 -2.29 -5.00 -0.38
N ILE A 62 -1.73 -4.50 -1.48
CA ILE A 62 -1.99 -3.14 -1.91
C ILE A 62 -3.47 -2.98 -2.27
N ASP A 63 -4.03 -3.94 -3.01
CA ASP A 63 -5.44 -3.88 -3.39
C ASP A 63 -6.35 -3.92 -2.17
N GLU A 64 -6.00 -4.72 -1.18
CA GLU A 64 -6.76 -4.79 0.05
C GLU A 64 -6.71 -3.46 0.80
N ALA A 65 -5.54 -2.84 0.86
CA ALA A 65 -5.38 -1.54 1.49
C ALA A 65 -6.14 -0.45 0.73
N GLU A 66 -6.08 -0.49 -0.60
CA GLU A 66 -6.78 0.50 -1.42
C GLU A 66 -8.29 0.36 -1.29
N SER A 67 -8.80 -0.84 -1.10
CA SER A 67 -10.22 -1.04 -0.85
C SER A 67 -10.65 -0.36 0.43
N LEU A 68 -9.84 -0.45 1.46
CA LEU A 68 -10.13 0.20 2.73
C LEU A 68 -10.08 1.73 2.60
N VAL A 69 -9.10 2.25 1.89
CA VAL A 69 -8.99 3.68 1.64
C VAL A 69 -10.21 4.16 0.85
N LYS A 70 -10.59 3.42 -0.19
CA LYS A 70 -11.72 3.79 -1.03
C LYS A 70 -13.00 3.90 -0.23
N VAL A 71 -13.26 2.94 0.66
CA VAL A 71 -14.46 2.96 1.48
C VAL A 71 -14.53 4.23 2.32
N HIS A 72 -13.40 4.72 2.78
CA HIS A 72 -13.39 5.89 3.66
C HIS A 72 -13.46 7.21 2.90
N ILE A 73 -12.90 7.30 1.70
CA ILE A 73 -12.84 8.59 1.02
C ILE A 73 -13.87 8.79 -0.08
N SER A 74 -14.46 7.72 -0.60
CA SER A 74 -15.31 7.84 -1.78
C SER A 74 -16.62 8.58 -1.54
N SER A 75 -17.01 8.79 -0.29
CA SER A 75 -18.20 9.56 -0.01
C SER A 75 -17.96 11.06 -0.17
N ALA A 76 -16.74 11.51 -0.09
CA ALA A 76 -16.41 12.93 -0.17
C ALA A 76 -15.51 13.28 -1.35
N TYR A 77 -14.79 12.31 -1.89
CA TYR A 77 -13.82 12.56 -2.96
C TYR A 77 -13.99 11.52 -4.07
N ALA A 78 -13.64 11.91 -5.28
CA ALA A 78 -13.65 10.97 -6.40
C ALA A 78 -12.58 9.91 -6.21
N TYR A 79 -12.86 8.70 -6.59
CA TYR A 79 -11.89 7.60 -6.49
C TYR A 79 -11.79 6.87 -7.83
N PRO A 80 -10.60 6.63 -8.35
CA PRO A 80 -9.32 7.06 -7.77
C PRO A 80 -9.11 8.56 -7.97
N PRO A 81 -8.39 9.22 -7.07
CA PRO A 81 -8.13 10.64 -7.22
C PRO A 81 -7.24 10.90 -8.44
N VAL A 82 -7.42 12.04 -9.07
CA VAL A 82 -6.64 12.39 -10.25
C VAL A 82 -5.16 12.51 -9.88
N ASN A 83 -4.88 13.19 -8.79
CA ASN A 83 -3.52 13.26 -8.27
C ASN A 83 -3.55 12.69 -6.87
N VAL A 84 -2.76 11.66 -6.63
CA VAL A 84 -2.75 11.00 -5.33
C VAL A 84 -1.89 11.78 -4.37
N GLU A 85 -2.47 12.26 -3.29
CA GLU A 85 -1.71 12.99 -2.30
C GLU A 85 -0.74 12.10 -1.56
N PRO A 86 0.41 12.63 -1.16
CA PRO A 86 1.39 11.84 -0.42
C PRO A 86 0.82 11.16 0.82
N ILE A 87 -0.12 11.82 1.52
CA ILE A 87 -0.72 11.22 2.71
C ILE A 87 -1.51 9.97 2.35
N LEU A 88 -2.21 9.95 1.23
CA LEU A 88 -2.95 8.76 0.81
C LEU A 88 -2.00 7.64 0.43
N LYS A 89 -0.88 7.97 -0.18
CA LYS A 89 0.13 6.98 -0.51
C LYS A 89 0.71 6.37 0.76
N ASP A 90 1.02 7.19 1.76
CA ASP A 90 1.57 6.71 3.02
C ASP A 90 0.57 5.84 3.77
N ILE A 91 -0.68 6.25 3.81
CA ILE A 91 -1.72 5.46 4.46
C ILE A 91 -1.81 4.10 3.77
N THR A 92 -1.86 4.09 2.44
CA THR A 92 -1.99 2.85 1.68
C THR A 92 -0.80 1.93 1.91
N LYS A 93 0.42 2.48 1.91
CA LYS A 93 1.63 1.69 2.13
C LYS A 93 1.60 1.02 3.51
N HIS A 94 1.27 1.76 4.55
CA HIS A 94 1.28 1.22 5.91
C HIS A 94 0.15 0.21 6.13
N MET A 95 -0.99 0.41 5.51
CA MET A 95 -2.07 -0.56 5.59
C MET A 95 -1.73 -1.84 4.84
N ALA A 96 -1.13 -1.72 3.65
CA ALA A 96 -0.68 -2.89 2.90
C ALA A 96 0.35 -3.67 3.70
N ARG A 97 1.25 -2.98 4.37
CA ARG A 97 2.27 -3.61 5.22
C ARG A 97 1.63 -4.41 6.34
N TYR A 98 0.63 -3.84 7.01
CA TYR A 98 -0.07 -4.53 8.09
C TYR A 98 -0.78 -5.77 7.54
N PHE A 99 -1.49 -5.67 6.43
CA PHE A 99 -2.18 -6.82 5.84
C PHE A 99 -1.22 -7.91 5.41
N PHE A 100 -0.05 -7.52 4.93
CA PHE A 100 0.99 -8.46 4.54
C PHE A 100 1.43 -9.27 5.76
N TYR A 101 1.75 -8.59 6.86
CA TYR A 101 2.13 -9.28 8.10
C TYR A 101 0.97 -10.11 8.67
N ASP A 102 -0.24 -9.57 8.61
CA ASP A 102 -1.39 -10.27 9.15
C ASP A 102 -1.63 -11.59 8.43
N ASN A 103 -1.35 -11.63 7.14
CA ASN A 103 -1.52 -12.86 6.38
C ASN A 103 -0.42 -13.89 6.65
N PHE A 104 0.82 -13.45 6.83
CA PHE A 104 1.93 -14.37 6.97
C PHE A 104 2.36 -14.65 8.40
N ASP A 105 2.16 -13.73 9.30
CA ASP A 105 2.71 -13.87 10.64
C ASP A 105 1.84 -13.13 11.65
N ARG A 106 0.57 -13.46 11.65
CA ARG A 106 -0.43 -12.76 12.45
C ARG A 106 -0.09 -12.66 13.94
N ASN A 107 0.53 -13.67 14.49
CA ASN A 107 0.82 -13.71 15.91
C ASN A 107 2.06 -12.93 16.31
N THR A 108 2.84 -12.49 15.35
CA THR A 108 4.11 -11.81 15.64
C THR A 108 4.24 -10.47 14.90
N ILE A 109 3.13 -9.80 14.64
CA ILE A 109 3.19 -8.50 14.00
C ILE A 109 3.86 -7.52 14.96
N PRO A 110 4.94 -6.86 14.54
CA PRO A 110 5.61 -5.89 15.39
C PRO A 110 4.68 -4.76 15.82
N ASP A 111 4.84 -4.29 17.04
CA ASP A 111 3.96 -3.25 17.60
C ASP A 111 3.94 -1.98 16.78
N ASN A 112 5.07 -1.59 16.19
CA ASN A 112 5.11 -0.38 15.38
C ASN A 112 4.27 -0.51 14.11
N ILE A 113 4.15 -1.71 13.56
CA ILE A 113 3.34 -1.94 12.36
C ILE A 113 1.85 -1.88 12.72
N THR A 114 1.45 -2.50 13.83
CA THR A 114 0.08 -2.43 14.32
C THR A 114 -0.27 -0.99 14.70
N GLY A 115 0.64 -0.30 15.38
CA GLY A 115 0.42 1.08 15.78
C GLY A 115 0.26 2.02 14.60
N ASN A 116 1.05 1.83 13.55
CA ASN A 116 0.91 2.64 12.34
C ASN A 116 -0.41 2.35 11.65
N TYR A 117 -0.83 1.10 11.59
CA TYR A 117 -2.10 0.74 10.99
C TYR A 117 -3.25 1.45 11.73
N GLU A 118 -3.25 1.39 13.05
CA GLU A 118 -4.30 2.03 13.86
C GLU A 118 -4.29 3.55 13.71
N LYS A 119 -3.10 4.14 13.65
CA LYS A 119 -2.95 5.58 13.47
C LYS A 119 -3.54 6.01 12.13
N TYR A 120 -3.20 5.31 11.07
CA TYR A 120 -3.67 5.69 9.74
C TYR A 120 -5.15 5.36 9.53
N LEU A 121 -5.65 4.31 10.17
CA LEU A 121 -7.09 4.03 10.14
C LEU A 121 -7.85 5.19 10.80
N ASN A 122 -7.35 5.69 11.91
CA ASN A 122 -7.96 6.83 12.59
C ASN A 122 -7.95 8.08 11.70
N ILE A 123 -6.87 8.31 10.95
CA ILE A 123 -6.81 9.41 10.00
C ILE A 123 -7.84 9.23 8.90
N LEU A 124 -8.00 8.03 8.37
CA LEU A 124 -9.02 7.76 7.35
C LEU A 124 -10.42 8.04 7.89
N GLU A 125 -10.68 7.69 9.13
CA GLU A 125 -11.98 7.97 9.74
C GLU A 125 -12.22 9.46 9.87
N LYS A 126 -11.18 10.22 10.17
CA LYS A 126 -11.29 11.68 10.24
C LYS A 126 -11.48 12.33 8.88
N ILE A 127 -10.91 11.76 7.84
CA ILE A 127 -11.15 12.20 6.47
C ILE A 127 -12.60 11.94 6.10
N LYS A 128 -13.10 10.76 6.45
CA LYS A 128 -14.47 10.39 6.15
C LYS A 128 -15.46 11.30 6.87
N SER A 129 -15.17 11.68 8.11
CA SER A 129 -16.06 12.54 8.87
C SER A 129 -15.92 14.03 8.52
N GLY A 130 -14.93 14.38 7.77
CA GLY A 130 -14.69 15.80 7.41
C GLY A 130 -13.78 16.54 8.36
N ASP A 131 -13.28 15.88 9.41
CA ASP A 131 -12.36 16.53 10.35
C ASP A 131 -11.01 16.82 9.70
N ILE A 132 -10.62 16.02 8.73
CA ILE A 132 -9.42 16.26 7.94
C ILE A 132 -9.85 16.38 6.48
N THR A 133 -9.41 17.43 5.83
CA THR A 133 -9.75 17.67 4.42
C THR A 133 -8.53 17.40 3.55
N LEU A 134 -8.72 16.66 2.49
CA LEU A 134 -7.65 16.41 1.54
C LEU A 134 -7.55 17.56 0.56
N SER A 135 -6.32 17.85 0.15
CA SER A 135 -6.09 18.88 -0.82
C SER A 135 -6.02 18.21 -2.16
N ILE A 136 -7.03 18.23 -2.94
CA ILE A 136 -7.07 17.61 -4.22
C ILE A 136 -6.68 18.61 -5.26
N THR A 137 -5.59 18.33 -5.94
CA THR A 137 -5.20 19.25 -6.92
C THR A 137 -5.60 18.65 -8.11
N ALA A 138 -6.18 19.05 -8.79
CA ALA A 138 -6.42 18.39 -9.85
C ALA A 138 -6.77 19.14 -10.91
N ASP A 139 -7.35 18.75 -11.80
CA ASP A 139 -7.79 19.43 -12.86
C ASP A 139 -8.78 20.28 -12.38
N SER A 140 -8.97 21.23 -13.02
CA SER A 140 -9.79 22.24 -12.71
C SER A 140 -11.02 21.89 -12.04
N ASP A 141 -11.63 20.94 -12.41
CA ASP A 141 -12.88 20.76 -11.93
C ASP A 141 -12.95 20.18 -10.66
N SER A 142 -12.00 19.46 -10.40
CA SER A 142 -12.13 18.65 -9.29
C SER A 142 -12.18 19.31 -8.07
N THR A 143 -11.95 20.33 -8.11
CA THR A 143 -11.89 21.02 -7.01
C THR A 143 -12.96 20.93 -6.22
N ILE A 144 -13.77 20.69 -6.53
CA ILE A 144 -14.74 20.77 -5.90
C ILE A 144 -14.91 19.92 -4.98
N LEU A 145 -14.49 19.29 -5.02
CA LEU A 145 -14.71 18.46 -4.25
C LEU A 145 -14.65 18.55 -3.05
N TYR A 146 -14.41 18.98 -2.56
CA TYR A 146 -14.29 18.90 -1.38
C TYR A 146 -15.02 19.11 -0.62
N ALA A 147 -15.11 19.02 -0.45
CA ALA A 147 -15.56 19.02 0.17
C ALA A 147 -15.97 19.17 1.20
N ILE A 148 -16.12 19.06 1.84
CA ILE A 148 -16.46 19.16 2.80
C ILE A 148 -16.85 19.26 3.36
#